data_4c910a83bb70bd291269d8ae6e8d3d53
#
_entry.id   4c910a83bb70bd291269d8ae6e8d3d53
#
_cell.length_a   1.000
_cell.length_b   1.000
_cell.length_c   1.000
_cell.angle_alpha   90.00
_cell.angle_beta   90.00
_cell.angle_gamma   90.00
#
_symmetry.space_group_name_H-M   'P 1'
#
loop_
_entity.id
_entity.type
_entity.pdbx_description
1 polymer ?
#
loop_
_entity_poly.entity_id
_entity_poly.type
_entity_poly.pdbx_seq_one_letter_code
_entity_poly.pdbx_strand_id
1 'polypeptide(L)'
;MDLLLIVGDLFHRQPLLRELKEVGYLLGKLSHTQVVLTAGNHDYIKADSYYRTYSWPSNVHVLLEETLETIEFPELETAVSGFSYHKREIIECTCQEKNAKHKQKYEVLLLHGGDESHVPFQKEKLLKCEYDYIALGHIHKPQSLVKDKIAYCGALEPIDKNDVGQHGYIIGEITA
;
A
#
# COMPACT_ATOMS: atom_id res chain seq x y z
N MET A 1 3.33 -0.60 -17.69
CA MET A 1 3.01 -0.92 -16.26
C MET A 1 1.55 -0.59 -16.07
N ASP A 2 0.77 -1.57 -15.64
CA ASP A 2 -0.69 -1.44 -15.58
C ASP A 2 -1.14 -0.95 -14.21
N LEU A 3 -0.41 -1.34 -13.15
CA LEU A 3 -0.73 -1.02 -11.76
C LEU A 3 0.50 -0.56 -11.00
N LEU A 4 0.39 0.55 -10.26
CA LEU A 4 1.38 1.06 -9.30
C LEU A 4 0.77 1.00 -7.89
N LEU A 5 1.49 0.34 -6.98
CA LEU A 5 1.09 0.16 -5.60
C LEU A 5 1.97 1.02 -4.69
N ILE A 6 1.38 1.92 -3.90
CA ILE A 6 2.07 2.76 -2.91
C ILE A 6 1.56 2.37 -1.53
N VAL A 7 2.41 1.68 -0.78
CA VAL A 7 2.01 0.98 0.44
C VAL A 7 2.38 1.79 1.68
N GLY A 8 1.72 2.93 1.84
CA GLY A 8 1.86 3.83 2.99
C GLY A 8 3.14 4.66 3.02
N ASP A 9 3.15 5.63 3.91
CA ASP A 9 4.28 6.53 4.17
C ASP A 9 4.83 7.22 2.91
N LEU A 10 3.94 7.60 1.99
CA LEU A 10 4.30 8.43 0.84
C LEU A 10 4.90 9.77 1.31
N PHE A 11 4.48 10.23 2.49
CA PHE A 11 5.02 11.41 3.16
C PHE A 11 5.49 11.05 4.57
N HIS A 12 6.67 11.55 4.94
CA HIS A 12 7.24 11.33 6.28
C HIS A 12 6.49 12.06 7.42
N ARG A 13 5.42 12.79 7.10
CA ARG A 13 4.54 13.53 8.02
C ARG A 13 3.19 13.77 7.37
N GLN A 14 2.28 14.39 8.11
CA GLN A 14 1.01 14.86 7.54
C GLN A 14 1.26 15.76 6.33
N PRO A 15 0.80 15.40 5.12
CA PRO A 15 1.08 16.15 3.91
C PRO A 15 0.34 17.49 3.89
N LEU A 16 0.98 18.49 3.31
CA LEU A 16 0.33 19.74 2.98
C LEU A 16 -0.42 19.60 1.64
N LEU A 17 -1.46 20.38 1.46
CA LEU A 17 -2.25 20.36 0.20
C LEU A 17 -1.38 20.60 -1.05
N ARG A 18 -0.35 21.45 -0.97
CA ARG A 18 0.58 21.69 -2.06
C ARG A 18 1.38 20.44 -2.47
N GLU A 19 1.75 19.61 -1.49
CA GLU A 19 2.50 18.38 -1.71
C GLU A 19 1.60 17.32 -2.39
N LEU A 20 0.35 17.22 -1.94
CA LEU A 20 -0.64 16.35 -2.61
C LEU A 20 -0.91 16.80 -4.06
N LYS A 21 -0.99 18.11 -4.32
CA LYS A 21 -1.14 18.63 -5.68
C LYS A 21 0.04 18.29 -6.57
N GLU A 22 1.27 18.38 -6.04
CA GLU A 22 2.48 18.05 -6.79
C GLU A 22 2.55 16.54 -7.10
N VAL A 23 2.37 15.70 -6.08
CA VAL A 23 2.33 14.24 -6.25
C VAL A 23 1.18 13.82 -7.15
N GLY A 24 -0.03 14.34 -6.93
CA GLY A 24 -1.18 14.03 -7.77
C GLY A 24 -0.96 14.42 -9.23
N TYR A 25 -0.33 15.57 -9.49
CA TYR A 25 0.04 15.97 -10.85
C TYR A 25 1.02 14.97 -11.51
N LEU A 26 2.04 14.51 -10.75
CA LEU A 26 3.01 13.53 -11.27
C LEU A 26 2.35 12.17 -11.53
N LEU A 27 1.55 11.67 -10.59
CA LEU A 27 0.83 10.40 -10.74
C LEU A 27 -0.21 10.45 -11.86
N GLY A 28 -0.88 11.58 -12.04
CA GLY A 28 -1.84 11.80 -13.12
C GLY A 28 -1.23 11.76 -14.53
N LYS A 29 0.10 11.92 -14.66
CA LYS A 29 0.80 11.74 -15.95
C LYS A 29 0.95 10.26 -16.37
N LEU A 30 0.72 9.34 -15.47
CA LEU A 30 0.79 7.92 -15.75
C LEU A 30 -0.53 7.44 -16.40
N SER A 31 -0.80 7.92 -17.62
CA SER A 31 -2.09 7.81 -18.31
C SER A 31 -2.58 6.37 -18.58
N HIS A 32 -1.65 5.39 -18.51
CA HIS A 32 -1.94 3.97 -18.74
C HIS A 32 -1.71 3.11 -17.48
N THR A 33 -1.59 3.75 -16.31
CA THR A 33 -1.31 3.06 -15.06
C THR A 33 -2.34 3.44 -14.01
N GLN A 34 -3.03 2.47 -13.46
CA GLN A 34 -3.84 2.67 -12.26
C GLN A 34 -2.91 2.73 -11.04
N VAL A 35 -3.17 3.65 -10.14
CA VAL A 35 -2.37 3.84 -8.91
C VAL A 35 -3.26 3.57 -7.72
N VAL A 36 -2.85 2.64 -6.85
CA VAL A 36 -3.52 2.41 -5.57
C VAL A 36 -2.59 2.83 -4.44
N LEU A 37 -3.09 3.69 -3.57
CA LEU A 37 -2.36 4.32 -2.47
C LEU A 37 -3.03 4.05 -1.14
N THR A 38 -2.26 3.66 -0.13
CA THR A 38 -2.65 3.68 1.29
C THR A 38 -1.84 4.73 2.05
N ALA A 39 -2.35 5.22 3.17
CA ALA A 39 -1.56 5.99 4.12
C ALA A 39 -0.96 5.07 5.19
N GLY A 40 0.28 5.34 5.58
CA GLY A 40 0.98 4.62 6.64
C GLY A 40 0.90 5.32 8.00
N ASN A 41 1.82 5.00 8.88
CA ASN A 41 1.84 5.53 10.25
C ASN A 41 2.42 6.96 10.35
N HIS A 42 3.15 7.44 9.36
CA HIS A 42 3.65 8.83 9.32
C HIS A 42 2.62 9.79 8.71
N ASP A 43 1.97 9.40 7.65
CA ASP A 43 1.00 10.21 6.90
C ASP A 43 -0.46 9.79 7.14
N TYR A 44 -0.76 9.17 8.30
CA TYR A 44 -2.08 8.64 8.66
C TYR A 44 -3.23 9.63 8.45
N ILE A 45 -4.41 9.14 8.13
CA ILE A 45 -5.57 9.92 7.71
C ILE A 45 -6.36 10.42 8.93
N LYS A 46 -6.15 11.67 9.32
CA LYS A 46 -6.98 12.36 10.30
C LYS A 46 -8.34 12.73 9.74
N ALA A 47 -9.25 13.15 10.62
CA ALA A 47 -10.57 13.67 10.21
C ALA A 47 -10.46 14.88 9.26
N ASP A 48 -9.46 15.74 9.48
CA ASP A 48 -9.18 16.95 8.70
C ASP A 48 -8.07 16.76 7.65
N SER A 49 -7.65 15.51 7.36
CA SER A 49 -6.59 15.23 6.41
C SER A 49 -6.96 15.66 5.00
N TYR A 50 -6.01 16.28 4.32
CA TYR A 50 -6.13 16.62 2.90
C TYR A 50 -6.28 15.39 1.99
N TYR A 51 -5.90 14.19 2.42
CA TYR A 51 -6.20 12.95 1.69
C TYR A 51 -7.70 12.79 1.39
N ARG A 52 -8.58 13.24 2.31
CA ARG A 52 -10.04 13.14 2.18
C ARG A 52 -10.64 14.20 1.26
N THR A 53 -10.01 15.36 1.15
CA THR A 53 -10.59 16.53 0.47
C THR A 53 -9.91 16.87 -0.85
N TYR A 54 -8.72 16.33 -1.09
CA TYR A 54 -8.03 16.54 -2.36
C TYR A 54 -8.68 15.70 -3.47
N SER A 55 -8.96 16.37 -4.61
CA SER A 55 -9.47 15.68 -5.80
C SER A 55 -8.32 15.03 -6.56
N TRP A 56 -8.13 13.75 -6.33
CA TRP A 56 -7.11 12.96 -7.01
C TRP A 56 -7.41 12.81 -8.50
N PRO A 57 -6.38 12.65 -9.37
CA PRO A 57 -6.56 12.25 -10.77
C PRO A 57 -7.35 10.95 -10.89
N SER A 58 -8.06 10.77 -12.00
CA SER A 58 -8.97 9.62 -12.18
C SER A 58 -8.29 8.25 -12.17
N ASN A 59 -6.98 8.20 -12.40
CA ASN A 59 -6.18 6.98 -12.32
C ASN A 59 -5.57 6.73 -10.93
N VAL A 60 -5.84 7.60 -9.93
CA VAL A 60 -5.29 7.50 -8.57
C VAL A 60 -6.41 7.18 -7.59
N HIS A 61 -6.31 6.06 -6.94
CA HIS A 61 -7.28 5.53 -6.00
C HIS A 61 -6.66 5.44 -4.62
N VAL A 62 -7.21 6.17 -3.64
CA VAL A 62 -6.74 6.15 -2.26
C VAL A 62 -7.71 5.32 -1.42
N LEU A 63 -7.18 4.31 -0.75
CA LEU A 63 -7.92 3.55 0.26
C LEU A 63 -7.96 4.41 1.52
N LEU A 64 -9.12 4.96 1.86
CA LEU A 64 -9.22 5.99 2.88
C LEU A 64 -9.60 5.46 4.27
N GLU A 65 -10.14 4.26 4.36
CA GLU A 65 -10.67 3.73 5.61
C GLU A 65 -9.64 2.91 6.41
N GLU A 66 -9.82 2.81 7.71
CA GLU A 66 -9.02 1.95 8.61
C GLU A 66 -9.46 0.48 8.54
N THR A 67 -10.57 0.21 7.86
CA THR A 67 -11.07 -1.15 7.59
C THR A 67 -10.72 -1.57 6.17
N LEU A 68 -10.59 -2.87 5.95
CA LEU A 68 -10.23 -3.42 4.65
C LEU A 68 -11.24 -3.02 3.56
N GLU A 69 -10.78 -2.22 2.61
CA GLU A 69 -11.48 -1.83 1.38
C GLU A 69 -10.94 -2.63 0.19
N THR A 70 -11.72 -2.71 -0.88
CA THR A 70 -11.31 -3.37 -2.13
C THR A 70 -11.71 -2.51 -3.32
N ILE A 71 -10.76 -2.25 -4.20
CA ILE A 71 -10.97 -1.59 -5.50
C ILE A 71 -10.81 -2.64 -6.60
N GLU A 72 -11.73 -2.67 -7.55
CA GLU A 72 -11.73 -3.60 -8.66
C GLU A 72 -11.31 -2.88 -9.94
N PHE A 73 -10.42 -3.53 -10.70
CA PHE A 73 -9.97 -3.11 -12.03
C PHE A 73 -10.32 -4.23 -13.01
N PRO A 74 -11.57 -4.27 -13.51
CA PRO A 74 -12.03 -5.36 -14.41
C PRO A 74 -11.19 -5.46 -15.68
N GLU A 75 -10.70 -4.33 -16.19
CA GLU A 75 -9.85 -4.28 -17.39
C GLU A 75 -8.47 -4.92 -17.18
N LEU A 76 -8.04 -5.04 -15.90
CA LEU A 76 -6.81 -5.73 -15.49
C LEU A 76 -7.10 -7.10 -14.86
N GLU A 77 -8.36 -7.52 -14.82
CA GLU A 77 -8.80 -8.72 -14.09
C GLU A 77 -8.27 -8.77 -12.64
N THR A 78 -8.09 -7.58 -11.99
CA THR A 78 -7.39 -7.45 -10.70
C THR A 78 -8.25 -6.72 -9.67
N ALA A 79 -8.26 -7.22 -8.46
CA ALA A 79 -8.78 -6.51 -7.28
C ALA A 79 -7.63 -6.20 -6.31
N VAL A 80 -7.63 -4.98 -5.78
CA VAL A 80 -6.64 -4.53 -4.81
C VAL A 80 -7.34 -4.21 -3.51
N SER A 81 -6.97 -4.91 -2.46
CA SER A 81 -7.48 -4.72 -1.10
C SER A 81 -6.42 -4.06 -0.22
N GLY A 82 -6.85 -3.27 0.74
CA GLY A 82 -5.96 -2.63 1.69
C GLY A 82 -6.73 -1.70 2.62
N PHE A 83 -6.00 -0.99 3.46
CA PHE A 83 -6.55 0.01 4.38
C PHE A 83 -5.49 1.04 4.74
N SER A 84 -5.91 2.18 5.27
CA SER A 84 -5.03 3.25 5.71
C SER A 84 -5.03 3.40 7.23
N TYR A 85 -3.95 3.91 7.76
CA TYR A 85 -3.88 4.31 9.16
C TYR A 85 -4.71 5.56 9.43
N HIS A 86 -5.45 5.59 10.54
CA HIS A 86 -6.13 6.78 11.07
C HIS A 86 -5.46 7.32 12.34
N LYS A 87 -4.47 6.61 12.86
CA LYS A 87 -3.62 6.93 14.01
C LYS A 87 -2.23 6.36 13.77
N ARG A 88 -1.27 6.73 14.61
CA ARG A 88 0.13 6.30 14.43
C ARG A 88 0.36 4.81 14.63
N GLU A 89 -0.44 4.15 15.43
CA GLU A 89 -0.24 2.76 15.84
C GLU A 89 -1.50 1.94 15.58
N ILE A 90 -1.32 0.74 15.06
CA ILE A 90 -2.34 -0.29 14.92
C ILE A 90 -1.75 -1.59 15.47
N ILE A 91 -2.14 -1.93 16.69
CA ILE A 91 -1.59 -3.08 17.45
C ILE A 91 -2.26 -4.41 17.12
N GLU A 92 -3.27 -4.41 16.26
CA GLU A 92 -3.97 -5.62 15.83
C GLU A 92 -4.10 -5.66 14.31
N CYS A 93 -3.83 -6.82 13.72
CA CYS A 93 -4.01 -7.05 12.28
C CYS A 93 -5.29 -7.86 12.04
N THR A 94 -6.40 -7.17 11.80
CA THR A 94 -7.67 -7.85 11.46
C THR A 94 -7.71 -8.37 10.03
N CYS A 95 -6.83 -7.87 9.16
CA CYS A 95 -6.78 -8.28 7.75
C CYS A 95 -6.30 -9.72 7.54
N GLN A 96 -5.44 -10.25 8.45
CA GLN A 96 -4.95 -11.63 8.38
C GLN A 96 -6.02 -12.71 8.69
N GLU A 97 -7.25 -12.28 8.99
CA GLU A 97 -8.41 -13.15 9.22
C GLU A 97 -9.47 -12.99 8.12
N LYS A 98 -9.15 -12.21 7.07
CA LYS A 98 -10.06 -11.92 5.98
C LYS A 98 -9.49 -12.44 4.66
N ASN A 99 -10.16 -13.42 4.10
CA ASN A 99 -9.81 -13.97 2.79
C ASN A 99 -10.03 -12.94 1.67
N ALA A 100 -9.30 -13.11 0.58
CA ALA A 100 -9.58 -12.45 -0.68
C ALA A 100 -11.03 -12.69 -1.10
N LYS A 101 -11.65 -11.68 -1.71
CA LYS A 101 -13.07 -11.75 -2.07
C LYS A 101 -13.34 -12.51 -3.36
N HIS A 102 -12.28 -12.84 -4.11
CA HIS A 102 -12.31 -13.51 -5.43
C HIS A 102 -13.29 -12.86 -6.42
N LYS A 103 -13.32 -11.53 -6.42
CA LYS A 103 -14.15 -10.75 -7.34
C LYS A 103 -13.50 -10.58 -8.70
N GLN A 104 -12.19 -10.67 -8.73
CA GLN A 104 -11.38 -10.64 -9.94
C GLN A 104 -10.48 -11.88 -9.98
N LYS A 105 -9.85 -12.11 -11.12
CA LYS A 105 -8.92 -13.24 -11.31
C LYS A 105 -7.69 -13.12 -10.41
N TYR A 106 -7.18 -11.91 -10.24
CA TYR A 106 -6.01 -11.62 -9.42
C TYR A 106 -6.41 -10.77 -8.22
N GLU A 107 -5.96 -11.18 -7.04
CA GLU A 107 -6.25 -10.52 -5.77
C GLU A 107 -4.96 -10.06 -5.11
N VAL A 108 -4.83 -8.76 -4.87
CA VAL A 108 -3.65 -8.13 -4.27
C VAL A 108 -4.01 -7.51 -2.93
N LEU A 109 -3.15 -7.67 -1.93
CA LEU A 109 -3.28 -7.01 -0.63
C LEU A 109 -2.16 -5.98 -0.43
N LEU A 110 -2.53 -4.76 -0.04
CA LEU A 110 -1.61 -3.74 0.47
C LEU A 110 -1.64 -3.71 1.99
N LEU A 111 -0.49 -3.85 2.62
CA LEU A 111 -0.37 -3.87 4.08
C LEU A 111 0.85 -3.07 4.53
N HIS A 112 0.61 -1.95 5.21
CA HIS A 112 1.68 -1.15 5.81
C HIS A 112 1.88 -1.57 7.27
N GLY A 113 3.01 -2.21 7.61
CA GLY A 113 3.28 -2.67 8.97
C GLY A 113 4.18 -3.90 9.06
N GLY A 114 4.11 -4.60 10.19
CA GLY A 114 4.85 -5.84 10.45
C GLY A 114 5.73 -5.84 11.69
N ASP A 115 5.64 -4.82 12.54
CA ASP A 115 6.20 -4.82 13.89
C ASP A 115 5.09 -4.80 14.97
N GLU A 116 5.46 -4.82 16.23
CA GLU A 116 4.52 -4.95 17.35
C GLU A 116 3.51 -3.81 17.46
N SER A 117 3.84 -2.62 16.99
CA SER A 117 3.01 -1.41 17.07
C SER A 117 2.31 -1.07 15.74
N HIS A 118 2.74 -1.68 14.65
CA HIS A 118 2.30 -1.35 13.30
C HIS A 118 1.81 -2.60 12.58
N VAL A 119 0.52 -2.90 12.74
CA VAL A 119 -0.18 -4.03 12.11
C VAL A 119 0.62 -5.34 12.24
N PRO A 120 0.81 -5.87 13.46
CA PRO A 120 1.55 -7.11 13.68
C PRO A 120 0.83 -8.28 13.01
N PHE A 121 1.47 -8.97 12.10
CA PHE A 121 0.89 -10.11 11.39
C PHE A 121 1.73 -11.38 11.50
N GLN A 122 1.10 -12.50 11.25
CA GLN A 122 1.73 -13.80 11.07
C GLN A 122 1.67 -14.16 9.58
N LYS A 123 2.83 -14.35 8.94
CA LYS A 123 2.88 -14.64 7.49
C LYS A 123 2.10 -15.90 7.12
N GLU A 124 2.06 -16.89 8.03
CA GLU A 124 1.33 -18.14 7.85
C GLU A 124 -0.19 -17.92 7.80
N LYS A 125 -0.69 -16.90 8.50
CA LYS A 125 -2.10 -16.49 8.42
C LYS A 125 -2.37 -15.73 7.13
N LEU A 126 -1.49 -14.78 6.76
CA LEU A 126 -1.62 -14.04 5.50
C LEU A 126 -1.62 -14.97 4.28
N LEU A 127 -0.80 -16.03 4.29
CA LEU A 127 -0.78 -17.03 3.22
C LEU A 127 -2.11 -17.78 3.06
N LYS A 128 -2.90 -17.91 4.13
CA LYS A 128 -4.21 -18.54 4.09
C LYS A 128 -5.32 -17.63 3.58
N CYS A 129 -5.05 -16.33 3.47
CA CYS A 129 -6.04 -15.36 3.01
C CYS A 129 -6.25 -15.35 1.48
N GLU A 130 -5.54 -16.21 0.75
CA GLU A 130 -5.75 -16.48 -0.69
C GLU A 130 -5.51 -15.30 -1.63
N TYR A 131 -4.73 -14.28 -1.21
CA TYR A 131 -4.25 -13.23 -2.10
C TYR A 131 -3.12 -13.77 -2.99
N ASP A 132 -3.09 -13.37 -4.26
CA ASP A 132 -2.02 -13.75 -5.20
C ASP A 132 -0.72 -13.05 -4.86
N TYR A 133 -0.78 -11.78 -4.48
CA TYR A 133 0.38 -11.01 -4.04
C TYR A 133 0.04 -10.12 -2.84
N ILE A 134 0.96 -10.02 -1.90
CA ILE A 134 0.87 -9.14 -0.73
C ILE A 134 2.05 -8.18 -0.75
N ALA A 135 1.76 -6.92 -1.06
CA ALA A 135 2.72 -5.84 -1.05
C ALA A 135 2.81 -5.23 0.35
N LEU A 136 4.01 -5.27 0.95
CA LEU A 136 4.26 -4.78 2.29
C LEU A 136 5.02 -3.44 2.27
N GLY A 137 4.59 -2.50 3.10
CA GLY A 137 5.28 -1.24 3.42
C GLY A 137 5.71 -1.18 4.88
N HIS A 138 6.29 -0.05 5.34
CA HIS A 138 6.79 0.23 6.67
C HIS A 138 8.27 -0.16 6.90
N ILE A 139 8.68 -1.34 6.52
CA ILE A 139 10.07 -1.77 6.68
C ILE A 139 10.90 -1.22 5.51
N HIS A 140 11.89 -0.37 5.79
CA HIS A 140 12.68 0.32 4.78
C HIS A 140 13.66 -0.57 4.01
N LYS A 141 13.98 -1.76 4.54
CA LYS A 141 14.86 -2.72 3.86
C LYS A 141 14.05 -3.65 2.96
N PRO A 142 14.42 -3.80 1.69
CA PRO A 142 13.82 -4.79 0.81
C PRO A 142 13.94 -6.20 1.40
N GLN A 143 12.82 -6.91 1.48
CA GLN A 143 12.80 -8.26 2.03
C GLN A 143 11.67 -9.10 1.43
N SER A 144 11.99 -10.24 0.87
CA SER A 144 11.02 -11.25 0.49
C SER A 144 10.74 -12.18 1.67
N LEU A 145 9.53 -12.12 2.22
CA LEU A 145 9.09 -13.02 3.29
C LEU A 145 8.64 -14.37 2.73
N VAL A 146 8.02 -14.33 1.56
CA VAL A 146 7.65 -15.53 0.78
C VAL A 146 7.92 -15.19 -0.68
N LYS A 147 8.78 -15.99 -1.31
CA LYS A 147 9.19 -15.78 -2.69
C LYS A 147 7.97 -15.61 -3.61
N ASP A 148 8.01 -14.59 -4.44
CA ASP A 148 7.00 -14.26 -5.45
C ASP A 148 5.56 -14.04 -4.89
N LYS A 149 5.42 -13.89 -3.56
CA LYS A 149 4.10 -13.77 -2.93
C LYS A 149 3.98 -12.68 -1.86
N ILE A 150 4.96 -12.54 -0.95
CA ILE A 150 4.91 -11.56 0.14
C ILE A 150 6.26 -10.85 0.24
N ALA A 151 6.29 -9.55 0.02
CA ALA A 151 7.53 -8.80 0.06
C ALA A 151 7.37 -7.35 0.52
N TYR A 152 8.39 -6.86 1.23
CA TYR A 152 8.68 -5.44 1.43
C TYR A 152 9.52 -4.94 0.27
N CYS A 153 9.10 -3.88 -0.40
CA CYS A 153 9.93 -3.23 -1.42
C CYS A 153 11.07 -2.39 -0.79
N GLY A 154 10.94 -2.05 0.47
CA GLY A 154 11.82 -1.08 1.12
C GLY A 154 11.45 0.36 0.78
N ALA A 155 12.30 1.31 1.20
CA ALA A 155 12.19 2.72 0.84
C ALA A 155 12.87 3.01 -0.49
N LEU A 156 12.40 4.02 -1.24
CA LEU A 156 13.03 4.46 -2.49
C LEU A 156 14.41 5.07 -2.24
N GLU A 157 14.54 5.83 -1.15
CA GLU A 157 15.74 6.54 -0.75
C GLU A 157 15.98 6.35 0.76
N PRO A 158 17.22 6.43 1.25
CA PRO A 158 17.48 6.41 2.68
C PRO A 158 16.87 7.63 3.37
N ILE A 159 16.20 7.44 4.49
CA ILE A 159 15.61 8.52 5.29
C ILE A 159 16.67 9.18 6.16
N ASP A 160 17.62 8.41 6.68
CA ASP A 160 18.73 8.89 7.47
C ASP A 160 20.01 8.06 7.28
N LYS A 161 21.09 8.46 7.97
CA LYS A 161 22.40 7.81 7.88
C LYS A 161 22.47 6.35 8.35
N ASN A 162 21.44 5.88 9.06
CA ASN A 162 21.37 4.52 9.57
C ASN A 162 20.57 3.62 8.62
N ASP A 163 19.85 4.22 7.69
CA ASP A 163 19.06 3.51 6.67
C ASP A 163 19.98 3.12 5.50
N VAL A 164 20.91 2.21 5.81
CA VAL A 164 21.94 1.76 4.87
C VAL A 164 21.53 0.47 4.16
N GLY A 165 21.95 0.32 2.92
CA GLY A 165 21.72 -0.88 2.13
C GLY A 165 21.08 -0.60 0.78
N GLN A 166 20.35 -1.58 0.26
CA GLN A 166 19.66 -1.43 -1.02
C GLN A 166 18.34 -0.68 -0.81
N HIS A 167 18.05 0.21 -1.73
CA HIS A 167 16.82 0.97 -1.83
C HIS A 167 16.23 0.79 -3.22
N GLY A 168 14.92 1.00 -3.38
CA GLY A 168 14.27 0.89 -4.67
C GLY A 168 12.81 0.46 -4.60
N TYR A 169 12.40 -0.27 -5.61
CA TYR A 169 11.03 -0.73 -5.78
C TYR A 169 11.02 -2.15 -6.38
N ILE A 170 9.90 -2.83 -6.28
CA ILE A 170 9.71 -4.15 -6.89
C ILE A 170 8.94 -3.97 -8.21
N ILE A 171 9.44 -4.59 -9.28
CA ILE A 171 8.69 -4.83 -10.51
C ILE A 171 8.36 -6.31 -10.56
N GLY A 172 7.11 -6.63 -10.82
CA GLY A 172 6.63 -7.99 -10.97
C GLY A 172 5.51 -8.09 -12.00
N GLU A 173 5.19 -9.32 -12.35
CA GLU A 173 4.04 -9.68 -13.18
C GLU A 173 3.28 -10.79 -12.47
N ILE A 174 1.96 -10.66 -12.40
CA ILE A 174 1.08 -11.73 -11.91
C ILE A 174 0.54 -12.45 -13.14
N THR A 175 0.90 -13.71 -13.29
CA THR A 175 0.47 -14.58 -14.39
C THR A 175 -0.33 -15.76 -13.86
N ALA A 176 -1.18 -16.32 -14.73
CA ALA A 176 -1.94 -17.54 -14.42
C ALA A 176 -1.04 -18.78 -14.42
#